data_c588402ad6ee3d3c57e284187eda6b20
#
_entry.id   c588402ad6ee3d3c57e284187eda6b20
#
_cell.length_a   1.000
_cell.length_b   1.000
_cell.length_c   1.000
_cell.angle_alpha   90.00
_cell.angle_beta   90.00
_cell.angle_gamma   90.00
#
_symmetry.space_group_name_H-M   'P 1'
#
loop_
_entity.id
_entity.type
_entity.pdbx_description
1 polymer ?
#
loop_
_entity_poly.entity_id
_entity_poly.type
_entity_poly.pdbx_seq_one_letter_code
_entity_poly.pdbx_strand_id
1 'polypeptide(L)'
;MWDTLSSVPARTDTLESVPHRRFGAILDAEGSVVNQDIDNVLRDWEYKPGVVQARLVDAPGGRQVIQMRVDLGVLQLEVDARPDGAHPHGHDTYYEYLHDRSRAAQRAGSKFVLSEEESQEADREFMQFYHRRVCWLALRQYARAMRDADHTLTFMDLVKRHSPGDEYTQAHEQYRGFVLFHRTQAASALQVEKNNPEQAVDEVRSGLEKLKAFFLEFGLEEQMEEDPMVQHLKKIESTLREQYDIGATLHEQLEQAIAAEDYERAAQLRDALNKRKR
;
A
#
# COMPACT_ATOMS: atom_id res chain seq x y z
N MET A 1 8.45 16.10 7.25
CA MET A 1 7.89 16.25 5.90
C MET A 1 6.61 15.40 5.78
N TRP A 2 5.74 15.46 6.84
CA TRP A 2 4.47 14.72 6.95
C TRP A 2 3.30 15.67 7.27
N ASP A 3 3.54 17.00 7.28
CA ASP A 3 2.56 18.00 7.73
C ASP A 3 1.51 18.43 6.69
N THR A 4 1.52 17.87 5.47
CA THR A 4 0.61 18.31 4.41
C THR A 4 -0.65 17.44 4.24
N LEU A 5 -0.85 16.41 5.05
CA LEU A 5 -2.07 15.56 4.99
C LEU A 5 -3.15 15.92 6.04
N SER A 6 -2.98 17.01 6.82
CA SER A 6 -3.94 17.39 7.86
C SER A 6 -4.99 18.43 7.43
N SER A 7 -5.08 18.79 6.15
CA SER A 7 -6.07 19.76 5.65
C SER A 7 -7.15 19.13 4.78
N VAL A 8 -7.87 18.14 5.31
CA VAL A 8 -9.22 17.82 4.83
C VAL A 8 -10.17 18.74 5.61
N PRO A 9 -10.97 19.61 4.95
CA PRO A 9 -11.91 20.46 5.65
C PRO A 9 -12.95 19.59 6.35
N ALA A 10 -13.04 19.73 7.67
CA ALA A 10 -14.10 19.12 8.46
C ALA A 10 -15.46 19.64 7.96
N ARG A 11 -16.28 18.75 7.38
CA ARG A 11 -17.70 19.02 7.22
C ARG A 11 -18.30 19.12 8.61
N THR A 12 -18.72 20.32 8.97
CA THR A 12 -19.57 20.56 10.15
C THR A 12 -21.01 20.15 9.79
N ASP A 13 -21.30 18.87 9.81
CA ASP A 13 -22.69 18.41 9.87
C ASP A 13 -23.09 18.30 11.34
N THR A 14 -24.18 18.96 11.65
CA THR A 14 -24.85 19.01 12.94
C THR A 14 -24.96 17.62 13.55
N LEU A 15 -24.35 17.45 14.72
CA LEU A 15 -24.50 16.27 15.58
C LEU A 15 -25.97 16.17 16.04
N GLU A 16 -26.80 15.46 15.30
CA GLU A 16 -28.01 14.94 15.84
C GLU A 16 -27.69 13.90 16.93
N SER A 17 -28.36 14.06 18.07
CA SER A 17 -28.12 13.30 19.27
C SER A 17 -28.21 11.79 19.06
N VAL A 18 -27.05 11.13 19.02
CA VAL A 18 -26.94 9.67 19.10
C VAL A 18 -27.37 9.25 20.51
N PRO A 19 -28.37 8.37 20.69
CA PRO A 19 -28.76 7.92 22.00
C PRO A 19 -27.58 7.26 22.71
N HIS A 20 -27.22 7.76 23.89
CA HIS A 20 -26.19 7.18 24.74
C HIS A 20 -26.58 5.74 25.09
N ARG A 21 -26.05 4.76 24.35
CA ARG A 21 -25.99 3.38 24.85
C ARG A 21 -25.09 3.40 26.07
N ARG A 22 -25.63 2.99 27.21
CA ARG A 22 -24.84 2.73 28.42
C ARG A 22 -23.85 1.64 28.07
N PHE A 23 -22.56 1.99 27.99
CA PHE A 23 -21.48 1.00 27.97
C PHE A 23 -21.49 0.30 29.32
N GLY A 24 -21.95 -0.94 29.36
CA GLY A 24 -21.81 -1.81 30.51
C GLY A 24 -20.33 -2.19 30.68
N ALA A 25 -19.84 -2.21 31.92
CA ALA A 25 -18.54 -2.78 32.20
C ALA A 25 -18.50 -4.24 31.70
N ILE A 26 -17.45 -4.61 30.99
CA ILE A 26 -17.21 -6.03 30.65
C ILE A 26 -16.76 -6.72 31.91
N LEU A 27 -17.54 -7.68 32.38
CA LEU A 27 -17.22 -8.52 33.54
C LEU A 27 -16.70 -9.88 33.04
N ASP A 28 -15.76 -10.47 33.76
CA ASP A 28 -15.36 -11.86 33.56
C ASP A 28 -16.45 -12.85 34.05
N ALA A 29 -16.19 -14.14 33.92
CA ALA A 29 -17.11 -15.19 34.36
C ALA A 29 -17.38 -15.19 35.88
N GLU A 30 -16.56 -14.49 36.66
CA GLU A 30 -16.65 -14.36 38.13
C GLU A 30 -17.28 -13.02 38.56
N GLY A 31 -17.66 -12.15 37.58
CA GLY A 31 -18.28 -10.85 37.83
C GLY A 31 -17.31 -9.73 38.21
N SER A 32 -16.00 -9.96 38.05
CA SER A 32 -14.98 -8.94 38.28
C SER A 32 -14.83 -8.03 37.06
N VAL A 33 -14.49 -6.75 37.27
CA VAL A 33 -14.12 -5.84 36.17
C VAL A 33 -12.84 -6.37 35.54
N VAL A 34 -12.92 -6.77 34.27
CA VAL A 34 -11.73 -7.23 33.54
C VAL A 34 -10.82 -6.01 33.33
N ASN A 35 -9.66 -6.04 33.97
CA ASN A 35 -8.62 -5.03 33.76
C ASN A 35 -7.97 -5.28 32.38
N GLN A 36 -8.50 -4.59 31.38
CA GLN A 36 -8.05 -4.68 29.99
C GLN A 36 -7.36 -3.39 29.53
N ASP A 37 -6.80 -2.62 30.49
CA ASP A 37 -6.00 -1.44 30.12
C ASP A 37 -4.76 -1.86 29.32
N ILE A 38 -4.29 -0.94 28.47
CA ILE A 38 -3.13 -1.14 27.60
C ILE A 38 -1.85 -0.51 28.14
N ASP A 39 -1.83 -0.10 29.41
CA ASP A 39 -0.69 0.57 30.03
C ASP A 39 0.58 -0.27 29.94
N ASN A 40 0.45 -1.59 30.13
CA ASN A 40 1.58 -2.52 30.00
C ASN A 40 2.15 -2.57 28.58
N VAL A 41 1.31 -2.34 27.55
CA VAL A 41 1.70 -2.33 26.14
C VAL A 41 2.40 -1.01 25.78
N LEU A 42 1.99 0.09 26.43
CA LEU A 42 2.46 1.45 26.15
C LEU A 42 3.65 1.89 27.00
N ARG A 43 3.88 1.29 28.18
CA ARG A 43 4.83 1.75 29.22
C ARG A 43 6.22 2.06 28.68
N ASP A 44 6.76 1.22 27.80
CA ASP A 44 8.10 1.36 27.24
C ASP A 44 8.06 1.74 25.75
N TRP A 45 6.94 2.29 25.28
CA TRP A 45 6.75 2.61 23.88
C TRP A 45 6.15 4.00 23.68
N GLU A 46 6.99 5.02 23.90
CA GLU A 46 6.61 6.42 23.73
C GLU A 46 6.19 6.71 22.29
N TYR A 47 5.06 7.41 22.12
CA TYR A 47 4.63 7.90 20.81
C TYR A 47 5.51 9.02 20.31
N LYS A 48 5.95 8.94 19.06
CA LYS A 48 6.75 9.97 18.37
C LYS A 48 5.98 10.51 17.17
N PRO A 49 5.47 11.76 17.22
CA PRO A 49 4.78 12.36 16.09
C PRO A 49 5.62 12.35 14.82
N GLY A 50 4.99 12.15 13.66
CA GLY A 50 5.64 12.17 12.35
C GLY A 50 6.48 10.92 12.04
N VAL A 51 6.50 9.91 12.92
CA VAL A 51 7.27 8.66 12.71
C VAL A 51 6.33 7.47 12.80
N VAL A 52 6.35 6.61 11.78
CA VAL A 52 5.67 5.31 11.87
C VAL A 52 6.45 4.39 12.79
N GLN A 53 5.87 4.07 13.94
CA GLN A 53 6.43 3.16 14.91
C GLN A 53 5.66 1.84 14.87
N ALA A 54 6.34 0.77 14.49
CA ALA A 54 5.77 -0.57 14.40
C ALA A 54 6.68 -1.61 15.03
N ARG A 55 6.09 -2.71 15.51
CA ARG A 55 6.80 -3.90 15.98
C ARG A 55 6.05 -5.17 15.62
N LEU A 56 6.78 -6.27 15.48
CA LEU A 56 6.21 -7.61 15.40
C LEU A 56 6.11 -8.18 16.81
N VAL A 57 4.99 -8.82 17.11
CA VAL A 57 4.70 -9.42 18.42
C VAL A 57 4.19 -10.83 18.20
N ASP A 58 4.73 -11.77 18.96
CA ASP A 58 4.23 -13.13 18.99
C ASP A 58 2.95 -13.17 19.85
N ALA A 59 1.84 -13.54 19.24
CA ALA A 59 0.53 -13.63 19.88
C ALA A 59 0.22 -15.09 20.26
N PRO A 60 -0.76 -15.31 21.16
CA PRO A 60 -1.19 -16.66 21.52
C PRO A 60 -1.51 -17.54 20.31
N GLY A 61 -1.21 -18.83 20.41
CA GLY A 61 -1.42 -19.79 19.33
C GLY A 61 -0.31 -19.82 18.26
N GLY A 62 0.84 -19.17 18.53
CA GLY A 62 2.00 -19.17 17.62
C GLY A 62 1.85 -18.26 16.41
N ARG A 63 0.81 -17.43 16.35
CA ARG A 63 0.63 -16.41 15.31
C ARG A 63 1.49 -15.18 15.61
N GLN A 64 1.86 -14.44 14.56
CA GLN A 64 2.54 -13.16 14.67
C GLN A 64 1.59 -12.04 14.27
N VAL A 65 1.66 -10.91 14.99
CA VAL A 65 0.88 -9.71 14.68
C VAL A 65 1.79 -8.49 14.60
N ILE A 66 1.34 -7.48 13.87
CA ILE A 66 1.96 -6.16 13.90
C ILE A 66 1.25 -5.33 14.96
N GLN A 67 2.01 -4.59 15.75
CA GLN A 67 1.50 -3.47 16.53
C GLN A 67 2.06 -2.17 15.97
N MET A 68 1.18 -1.22 15.68
CA MET A 68 1.50 0.14 15.24
C MET A 68 1.15 1.12 16.37
N ARG A 69 2.13 1.90 16.83
CA ARG A 69 1.91 2.93 17.84
C ARG A 69 1.18 4.11 17.20
N VAL A 70 0.05 4.48 17.74
CA VAL A 70 -0.70 5.70 17.41
C VAL A 70 -0.82 6.56 18.66
N ASP A 71 -1.17 7.83 18.51
CA ASP A 71 -1.14 8.82 19.60
C ASP A 71 -1.76 8.30 20.90
N LEU A 72 -3.00 7.82 20.86
CA LEU A 72 -3.73 7.39 22.06
C LEU A 72 -3.67 5.86 22.33
N GLY A 73 -2.93 5.08 21.52
CA GLY A 73 -2.95 3.63 21.69
C GLY A 73 -2.13 2.85 20.69
N VAL A 74 -2.61 1.69 20.34
CA VAL A 74 -1.98 0.75 19.40
C VAL A 74 -3.03 0.20 18.45
N LEU A 75 -2.72 0.19 17.16
CA LEU A 75 -3.41 -0.66 16.20
C LEU A 75 -2.72 -2.01 16.16
N GLN A 76 -3.51 -3.09 16.25
CA GLN A 76 -2.99 -4.44 16.07
C GLN A 76 -3.53 -5.02 14.76
N LEU A 77 -2.63 -5.54 13.93
CA LEU A 77 -2.91 -5.97 12.58
C LEU A 77 -2.40 -7.40 12.37
N GLU A 78 -3.20 -8.22 11.71
CA GLU A 78 -2.74 -9.55 11.28
C GLU A 78 -1.69 -9.40 10.16
N VAL A 79 -0.73 -10.33 10.14
CA VAL A 79 0.37 -10.33 9.17
C VAL A 79 -0.04 -10.87 7.80
N ASP A 80 -1.07 -11.69 7.76
CA ASP A 80 -1.61 -12.33 6.56
C ASP A 80 -3.10 -12.02 6.40
N ALA A 81 -3.69 -12.33 5.25
CA ALA A 81 -5.07 -12.07 4.92
C ALA A 81 -5.48 -10.61 5.19
N ARG A 82 -6.71 -10.38 5.63
CA ARG A 82 -7.20 -9.07 5.99
C ARG A 82 -6.59 -8.59 7.32
N PRO A 83 -6.12 -7.34 7.41
CA PRO A 83 -5.40 -6.87 8.59
C PRO A 83 -6.18 -6.87 9.92
N ASP A 84 -7.51 -6.83 9.89
CA ASP A 84 -8.37 -6.94 11.08
C ASP A 84 -8.66 -8.40 11.50
N GLY A 85 -8.17 -9.37 10.73
CA GLY A 85 -8.40 -10.80 10.97
C GLY A 85 -9.80 -11.27 10.61
N ALA A 86 -10.65 -10.41 10.03
CA ALA A 86 -11.96 -10.83 9.56
C ALA A 86 -11.86 -11.62 8.25
N HIS A 87 -12.81 -12.54 8.06
CA HIS A 87 -12.98 -13.30 6.82
C HIS A 87 -14.32 -12.94 6.17
N PRO A 88 -14.40 -11.81 5.42
CA PRO A 88 -15.64 -11.32 4.86
C PRO A 88 -16.25 -12.36 3.89
N HIS A 89 -17.46 -12.79 4.21
CA HIS A 89 -18.18 -13.83 3.44
C HIS A 89 -17.38 -15.14 3.23
N GLY A 90 -16.43 -15.46 4.13
CA GLY A 90 -15.60 -16.66 4.06
C GLY A 90 -14.36 -16.53 3.15
N HIS A 91 -14.03 -15.31 2.70
CA HIS A 91 -12.81 -15.00 1.94
C HIS A 91 -11.73 -14.40 2.84
N ASP A 92 -10.47 -14.50 2.43
CA ASP A 92 -9.35 -13.92 3.18
C ASP A 92 -9.32 -12.39 3.12
N THR A 93 -9.91 -11.80 2.08
CA THR A 93 -10.02 -10.34 1.90
C THR A 93 -11.37 -9.96 1.29
N TYR A 94 -11.77 -8.71 1.48
CA TYR A 94 -12.99 -8.20 0.85
C TYR A 94 -12.83 -8.05 -0.67
N TYR A 95 -11.61 -7.75 -1.12
CA TYR A 95 -11.26 -7.79 -2.53
C TYR A 95 -11.60 -9.14 -3.18
N GLU A 96 -11.20 -10.26 -2.55
CA GLU A 96 -11.48 -11.60 -3.10
C GLU A 96 -12.99 -11.87 -3.22
N TYR A 97 -13.75 -11.51 -2.19
CA TYR A 97 -15.20 -11.61 -2.22
C TYR A 97 -15.81 -10.80 -3.38
N LEU A 98 -15.45 -9.52 -3.53
CA LEU A 98 -15.96 -8.67 -4.60
C LEU A 98 -15.50 -9.15 -5.99
N HIS A 99 -14.26 -9.63 -6.10
CA HIS A 99 -13.73 -10.20 -7.32
C HIS A 99 -14.55 -11.41 -7.76
N ASP A 100 -14.87 -12.34 -6.86
CA ASP A 100 -15.68 -13.50 -7.17
C ASP A 100 -17.12 -13.12 -7.54
N ARG A 101 -17.71 -12.14 -6.87
CA ARG A 101 -19.02 -11.57 -7.23
C ARG A 101 -19.02 -10.94 -8.62
N SER A 102 -17.99 -10.15 -8.94
CA SER A 102 -17.88 -9.53 -10.26
C SER A 102 -17.76 -10.57 -11.38
N ARG A 103 -16.99 -11.65 -11.14
CA ARG A 103 -16.87 -12.79 -12.07
C ARG A 103 -18.18 -13.56 -12.22
N ALA A 104 -18.93 -13.74 -11.13
CA ALA A 104 -20.24 -14.39 -11.17
C ALA A 104 -21.23 -13.56 -12.01
N ALA A 105 -21.29 -12.24 -11.80
CA ALA A 105 -22.11 -11.34 -12.60
C ALA A 105 -21.73 -11.36 -14.08
N GLN A 106 -20.44 -11.34 -14.39
CA GLN A 106 -19.94 -11.44 -15.77
C GLN A 106 -20.40 -12.74 -16.46
N ARG A 107 -20.29 -13.88 -15.76
CA ARG A 107 -20.76 -15.18 -16.29
C ARG A 107 -22.27 -15.22 -16.52
N ALA A 108 -23.03 -14.51 -15.68
CA ALA A 108 -24.48 -14.36 -15.81
C ALA A 108 -24.91 -13.31 -16.86
N GLY A 109 -23.96 -12.61 -17.49
CA GLY A 109 -24.26 -11.52 -18.43
C GLY A 109 -24.89 -10.30 -17.76
N SER A 110 -24.73 -10.12 -16.45
CA SER A 110 -25.28 -9.00 -15.67
C SER A 110 -24.19 -7.98 -15.33
N LYS A 111 -24.61 -6.73 -15.16
CA LYS A 111 -23.72 -5.66 -14.71
C LYS A 111 -23.52 -5.79 -13.19
N PHE A 112 -22.29 -5.69 -12.74
CA PHE A 112 -21.92 -5.55 -11.33
C PHE A 112 -21.54 -4.10 -11.05
N VAL A 113 -22.14 -3.51 -10.01
CA VAL A 113 -21.83 -2.17 -9.50
C VAL A 113 -21.83 -2.29 -7.99
N LEU A 114 -20.87 -1.68 -7.32
CA LEU A 114 -20.76 -1.67 -5.87
C LEU A 114 -21.98 -0.99 -5.23
N SER A 115 -22.55 -1.60 -4.21
CA SER A 115 -23.54 -0.94 -3.34
C SER A 115 -22.84 0.04 -2.39
N GLU A 116 -23.62 0.83 -1.65
CA GLU A 116 -23.08 1.74 -0.65
C GLU A 116 -22.35 0.99 0.47
N GLU A 117 -22.92 -0.11 0.95
CA GLU A 117 -22.32 -0.95 1.99
C GLU A 117 -21.02 -1.61 1.46
N GLU A 118 -21.02 -2.05 0.21
CA GLU A 118 -19.83 -2.62 -0.41
C GLU A 118 -18.73 -1.58 -0.60
N SER A 119 -19.09 -0.36 -0.90
CA SER A 119 -18.17 0.77 -1.01
C SER A 119 -17.54 1.11 0.34
N GLN A 120 -18.35 1.20 1.41
CA GLN A 120 -17.84 1.47 2.77
C GLN A 120 -16.91 0.36 3.28
N GLU A 121 -17.20 -0.89 2.94
CA GLU A 121 -16.34 -2.01 3.35
C GLU A 121 -15.04 -2.07 2.53
N ALA A 122 -15.09 -1.68 1.25
CA ALA A 122 -13.89 -1.48 0.44
C ALA A 122 -12.99 -0.38 1.01
N ASP A 123 -13.56 0.76 1.40
CA ASP A 123 -12.84 1.87 2.03
C ASP A 123 -12.14 1.42 3.31
N ARG A 124 -12.82 0.61 4.12
CA ARG A 124 -12.24 0.05 5.34
C ARG A 124 -11.03 -0.82 5.02
N GLU A 125 -11.11 -1.71 4.04
CA GLU A 125 -10.00 -2.57 3.66
C GLU A 125 -8.83 -1.76 3.08
N PHE A 126 -9.06 -0.72 2.27
CA PHE A 126 -8.02 0.20 1.80
C PHE A 126 -7.23 0.82 2.96
N MET A 127 -7.92 1.30 3.99
CA MET A 127 -7.28 1.89 5.17
C MET A 127 -6.49 0.85 5.98
N GLN A 128 -7.01 -0.36 6.12
CA GLN A 128 -6.32 -1.43 6.83
C GLN A 128 -5.01 -1.83 6.13
N PHE A 129 -5.06 -2.04 4.82
CA PHE A 129 -3.87 -2.35 4.02
C PHE A 129 -2.88 -1.18 3.96
N TYR A 130 -3.35 0.07 3.98
CA TYR A 130 -2.48 1.23 4.14
C TYR A 130 -1.69 1.17 5.45
N HIS A 131 -2.36 0.97 6.60
CA HIS A 131 -1.71 0.89 7.90
C HIS A 131 -0.69 -0.26 7.95
N ARG A 132 -1.05 -1.44 7.43
CA ARG A 132 -0.13 -2.58 7.40
C ARG A 132 1.07 -2.34 6.48
N ARG A 133 0.87 -1.77 5.31
CA ARG A 133 1.93 -1.43 4.37
C ARG A 133 2.95 -0.46 4.96
N VAL A 134 2.52 0.62 5.63
CA VAL A 134 3.45 1.56 6.26
C VAL A 134 4.21 0.93 7.42
N CYS A 135 3.58 0.02 8.16
CA CYS A 135 4.27 -0.77 9.18
C CYS A 135 5.36 -1.66 8.56
N TRP A 136 5.06 -2.35 7.46
CA TRP A 136 6.04 -3.18 6.75
C TRP A 136 7.25 -2.38 6.25
N LEU A 137 7.01 -1.17 5.72
CA LEU A 137 8.09 -0.27 5.31
C LEU A 137 8.97 0.14 6.51
N ALA A 138 8.35 0.52 7.64
CA ALA A 138 9.06 0.87 8.87
C ALA A 138 9.87 -0.31 9.43
N LEU A 139 9.35 -1.53 9.32
CA LEU A 139 9.99 -2.77 9.75
C LEU A 139 10.98 -3.34 8.71
N ARG A 140 11.17 -2.67 7.59
CA ARG A 140 12.01 -3.13 6.45
C ARG A 140 11.58 -4.49 5.89
N GLN A 141 10.32 -4.85 6.02
CA GLN A 141 9.75 -6.07 5.45
C GLN A 141 9.24 -5.79 4.02
N TYR A 142 10.18 -5.46 3.12
CA TYR A 142 9.88 -4.88 1.81
C TYR A 142 9.04 -5.79 0.91
N ALA A 143 9.28 -7.11 0.93
CA ALA A 143 8.46 -8.06 0.17
C ALA A 143 6.99 -8.04 0.61
N ARG A 144 6.74 -7.89 1.93
CA ARG A 144 5.39 -7.78 2.48
C ARG A 144 4.74 -6.43 2.17
N ALA A 145 5.53 -5.34 2.21
CA ALA A 145 5.08 -4.01 1.80
C ALA A 145 4.64 -3.99 0.32
N MET A 146 5.41 -4.65 -0.57
CA MET A 146 5.05 -4.79 -1.98
C MET A 146 3.74 -5.58 -2.16
N ARG A 147 3.60 -6.71 -1.48
CA ARG A 147 2.37 -7.52 -1.52
C ARG A 147 1.13 -6.69 -1.16
N ASP A 148 1.20 -5.91 -0.09
CA ASP A 148 0.10 -5.06 0.34
C ASP A 148 -0.16 -3.88 -0.62
N ALA A 149 0.89 -3.35 -1.26
CA ALA A 149 0.74 -2.35 -2.32
C ALA A 149 0.09 -2.94 -3.57
N ASP A 150 0.52 -4.12 -4.02
CA ASP A 150 -0.03 -4.82 -5.18
C ASP A 150 -1.50 -5.20 -4.94
N HIS A 151 -1.85 -5.67 -3.73
CA HIS A 151 -3.24 -5.90 -3.32
C HIS A 151 -4.07 -4.62 -3.45
N THR A 152 -3.59 -3.52 -2.88
CA THR A 152 -4.28 -2.23 -2.94
C THR A 152 -4.49 -1.77 -4.39
N LEU A 153 -3.47 -1.82 -5.25
CA LEU A 153 -3.57 -1.42 -6.66
C LEU A 153 -4.58 -2.28 -7.43
N THR A 154 -4.54 -3.60 -7.22
CA THR A 154 -5.48 -4.53 -7.86
C THR A 154 -6.91 -4.28 -7.40
N PHE A 155 -7.10 -3.97 -6.12
CA PHE A 155 -8.40 -3.63 -5.57
C PHE A 155 -8.91 -2.28 -6.11
N MET A 156 -8.06 -1.27 -6.24
CA MET A 156 -8.39 0.00 -6.89
C MET A 156 -8.87 -0.23 -8.33
N ASP A 157 -8.22 -1.12 -9.08
CA ASP A 157 -8.65 -1.47 -10.45
C ASP A 157 -10.03 -2.14 -10.49
N LEU A 158 -10.36 -2.95 -9.48
CA LEU A 158 -11.68 -3.55 -9.36
C LEU A 158 -12.74 -2.49 -9.02
N VAL A 159 -12.45 -1.63 -8.04
CA VAL A 159 -13.32 -0.53 -7.62
C VAL A 159 -13.57 0.42 -8.78
N LYS A 160 -12.54 0.85 -9.53
CA LYS A 160 -12.67 1.71 -10.71
C LYS A 160 -13.61 1.12 -11.77
N ARG A 161 -13.53 -0.19 -12.02
CA ARG A 161 -14.39 -0.88 -12.99
C ARG A 161 -15.85 -1.02 -12.58
N HIS A 162 -16.10 -1.06 -11.27
CA HIS A 162 -17.41 -1.37 -10.69
C HIS A 162 -17.93 -0.26 -9.77
N SER A 163 -17.37 0.92 -9.91
CA SER A 163 -17.71 2.11 -9.14
C SER A 163 -19.19 2.48 -9.27
N PRO A 164 -19.83 2.96 -8.20
CA PRO A 164 -21.16 3.53 -8.27
C PRO A 164 -21.20 4.90 -8.98
N GLY A 165 -20.05 5.56 -9.13
CA GLY A 165 -19.96 6.86 -9.80
C GLY A 165 -18.55 7.44 -9.85
N ASP A 166 -18.38 8.50 -10.64
CA ASP A 166 -17.06 9.10 -10.86
C ASP A 166 -16.47 9.73 -9.60
N GLU A 167 -17.29 10.31 -8.74
CA GLU A 167 -16.85 10.91 -7.47
C GLU A 167 -16.18 9.85 -6.57
N TYR A 168 -16.80 8.68 -6.43
CA TYR A 168 -16.23 7.57 -5.67
C TYR A 168 -14.93 7.06 -6.30
N THR A 169 -14.88 6.95 -7.63
CA THR A 169 -13.66 6.58 -8.34
C THR A 169 -12.53 7.56 -8.06
N GLN A 170 -12.77 8.86 -8.18
CA GLN A 170 -11.78 9.90 -7.95
C GLN A 170 -11.28 9.93 -6.51
N ALA A 171 -12.19 9.71 -5.53
CA ALA A 171 -11.84 9.63 -4.12
C ALA A 171 -10.81 8.54 -3.80
N HIS A 172 -10.74 7.48 -4.60
CA HIS A 172 -9.74 6.41 -4.46
C HIS A 172 -8.52 6.65 -5.36
N GLU A 173 -8.74 6.95 -6.63
CA GLU A 173 -7.67 7.09 -7.61
C GLU A 173 -6.65 8.20 -7.24
N GLN A 174 -7.06 9.25 -6.53
CA GLN A 174 -6.13 10.26 -6.01
C GLN A 174 -5.01 9.70 -5.15
N TYR A 175 -5.21 8.53 -4.53
CA TYR A 175 -4.19 7.86 -3.71
C TYR A 175 -3.33 6.88 -4.49
N ARG A 176 -3.63 6.60 -5.77
CA ARG A 176 -2.90 5.62 -6.59
C ARG A 176 -1.42 5.98 -6.71
N GLY A 177 -1.10 7.24 -6.94
CA GLY A 177 0.28 7.73 -7.00
C GLY A 177 1.07 7.40 -5.73
N PHE A 178 0.45 7.58 -4.56
CA PHE A 178 1.06 7.27 -3.27
C PHE A 178 1.28 5.75 -3.05
N VAL A 179 0.36 4.92 -3.52
CA VAL A 179 0.53 3.45 -3.46
C VAL A 179 1.65 3.00 -4.40
N LEU A 180 1.72 3.54 -5.61
CA LEU A 180 2.80 3.29 -6.58
C LEU A 180 4.17 3.70 -6.01
N PHE A 181 4.24 4.86 -5.36
CA PHE A 181 5.44 5.34 -4.68
C PHE A 181 5.92 4.36 -3.61
N HIS A 182 5.05 3.93 -2.68
CA HIS A 182 5.40 2.97 -1.64
C HIS A 182 5.84 1.62 -2.21
N ARG A 183 5.15 1.15 -3.26
CA ARG A 183 5.52 -0.09 -3.95
C ARG A 183 6.91 -0.01 -4.55
N THR A 184 7.20 1.09 -5.24
CA THR A 184 8.48 1.34 -5.90
C THR A 184 9.61 1.42 -4.87
N GLN A 185 9.41 2.16 -3.79
CA GLN A 185 10.36 2.26 -2.70
C GLN A 185 10.67 0.89 -2.08
N ALA A 186 9.64 0.09 -1.82
CA ALA A 186 9.81 -1.26 -1.29
C ALA A 186 10.52 -2.19 -2.27
N ALA A 187 10.17 -2.13 -3.57
CA ALA A 187 10.78 -2.95 -4.61
C ALA A 187 12.27 -2.66 -4.75
N SER A 188 12.64 -1.39 -4.83
CA SER A 188 14.04 -0.97 -4.91
C SER A 188 14.82 -1.40 -3.67
N ALA A 189 14.30 -1.14 -2.47
CA ALA A 189 14.96 -1.53 -1.22
C ALA A 189 15.14 -3.06 -1.09
N LEU A 190 14.16 -3.85 -1.55
CA LEU A 190 14.26 -5.31 -1.59
C LEU A 190 15.38 -5.79 -2.51
N GLN A 191 15.60 -5.12 -3.64
CA GLN A 191 16.71 -5.47 -4.54
C GLN A 191 18.07 -5.12 -3.94
N VAL A 192 18.16 -4.00 -3.20
CA VAL A 192 19.38 -3.67 -2.45
C VAL A 192 19.70 -4.74 -1.40
N GLU A 193 18.69 -5.20 -0.62
CA GLU A 193 18.87 -6.29 0.35
C GLU A 193 19.35 -7.60 -0.30
N LYS A 194 18.94 -7.84 -1.54
CA LYS A 194 19.39 -9.00 -2.34
C LYS A 194 20.74 -8.82 -3.02
N ASN A 195 21.44 -7.74 -2.74
CA ASN A 195 22.69 -7.36 -3.42
C ASN A 195 22.53 -7.21 -4.95
N ASN A 196 21.40 -6.71 -5.42
CA ASN A 196 21.09 -6.45 -6.81
C ASN A 196 20.87 -4.95 -7.07
N PRO A 197 21.89 -4.09 -6.89
CA PRO A 197 21.69 -2.64 -6.95
C PRO A 197 21.31 -2.13 -8.34
N GLU A 198 21.76 -2.76 -9.43
CA GLU A 198 21.32 -2.43 -10.79
C GLU A 198 19.80 -2.68 -10.97
N GLN A 199 19.27 -3.79 -10.45
CA GLN A 199 17.84 -4.05 -10.48
C GLN A 199 17.08 -3.08 -9.57
N ALA A 200 17.68 -2.61 -8.47
CA ALA A 200 17.08 -1.58 -7.64
C ALA A 200 16.87 -0.26 -8.41
N VAL A 201 17.81 0.12 -9.26
CA VAL A 201 17.67 1.27 -10.17
C VAL A 201 16.55 1.02 -11.18
N ASP A 202 16.51 -0.17 -11.79
CA ASP A 202 15.44 -0.53 -12.75
C ASP A 202 14.04 -0.48 -12.11
N GLU A 203 13.90 -0.93 -10.84
CA GLU A 203 12.61 -0.81 -10.11
C GLU A 203 12.21 0.65 -9.89
N VAL A 204 13.16 1.54 -9.56
CA VAL A 204 12.85 2.97 -9.41
C VAL A 204 12.41 3.57 -10.74
N ARG A 205 13.11 3.29 -11.83
CA ARG A 205 12.74 3.78 -13.17
C ARG A 205 11.36 3.29 -13.59
N SER A 206 11.08 1.99 -13.42
CA SER A 206 9.75 1.43 -13.68
C SER A 206 8.66 2.11 -12.86
N GLY A 207 8.96 2.45 -11.60
CA GLY A 207 8.05 3.20 -10.74
C GLY A 207 7.80 4.62 -11.22
N LEU A 208 8.85 5.32 -11.64
CA LEU A 208 8.75 6.67 -12.21
C LEU A 208 7.91 6.68 -13.51
N GLU A 209 8.06 5.67 -14.37
CA GLU A 209 7.22 5.56 -15.59
C GLU A 209 5.74 5.32 -15.24
N LYS A 210 5.44 4.53 -14.20
CA LYS A 210 4.06 4.34 -13.73
C LYS A 210 3.47 5.62 -13.12
N LEU A 211 4.26 6.36 -12.36
CA LEU A 211 3.85 7.67 -11.86
C LEU A 211 3.62 8.65 -13.00
N LYS A 212 4.49 8.67 -14.01
CA LYS A 212 4.30 9.50 -15.21
C LYS A 212 2.98 9.18 -15.92
N ALA A 213 2.66 7.90 -16.10
CA ALA A 213 1.38 7.49 -16.66
C ALA A 213 0.20 7.94 -15.79
N PHE A 214 0.33 7.87 -14.47
CA PHE A 214 -0.66 8.39 -13.53
C PHE A 214 -0.84 9.91 -13.66
N PHE A 215 0.21 10.71 -13.68
CA PHE A 215 0.12 12.16 -13.85
C PHE A 215 -0.50 12.53 -15.20
N LEU A 216 -0.16 11.80 -16.26
CA LEU A 216 -0.73 12.00 -17.60
C LEU A 216 -2.24 11.69 -17.62
N GLU A 217 -2.68 10.59 -16.99
CA GLU A 217 -4.10 10.21 -16.91
C GLU A 217 -4.95 11.29 -16.25
N PHE A 218 -4.38 12.01 -15.27
CA PHE A 218 -5.08 13.06 -14.52
C PHE A 218 -4.83 14.47 -15.05
N GLY A 219 -4.06 14.65 -16.13
CA GLY A 219 -3.74 15.96 -16.69
C GLY A 219 -2.87 16.81 -15.75
N LEU A 220 -1.97 16.17 -15.01
CA LEU A 220 -1.11 16.80 -14.00
C LEU A 220 0.38 16.74 -14.39
N GLU A 221 0.71 16.57 -15.67
CA GLU A 221 2.08 16.36 -16.15
C GLU A 221 3.03 17.49 -15.74
N GLU A 222 2.53 18.74 -15.77
CA GLU A 222 3.32 19.92 -15.41
C GLU A 222 3.75 19.90 -13.93
N GLN A 223 2.98 19.21 -13.06
CA GLN A 223 3.25 19.13 -11.63
C GLN A 223 4.18 17.96 -11.27
N MET A 224 4.37 17.01 -12.19
CA MET A 224 5.14 15.78 -11.94
C MET A 224 6.58 16.07 -11.50
N GLU A 225 7.24 17.02 -12.16
CA GLU A 225 8.66 17.30 -11.88
C GLU A 225 8.88 17.89 -10.49
N GLU A 226 7.89 18.60 -9.93
CA GLU A 226 7.93 19.21 -8.60
C GLU A 226 7.32 18.32 -7.51
N ASP A 227 6.70 17.20 -7.89
CA ASP A 227 6.05 16.30 -6.94
C ASP A 227 7.06 15.67 -5.96
N PRO A 228 6.82 15.73 -4.64
CA PRO A 228 7.76 15.23 -3.63
C PRO A 228 8.06 13.73 -3.75
N MET A 229 7.10 12.90 -4.20
CA MET A 229 7.29 11.46 -4.36
C MET A 229 8.23 11.19 -5.55
N VAL A 230 8.02 11.90 -6.67
CA VAL A 230 8.86 11.80 -7.86
C VAL A 230 10.30 12.26 -7.54
N GLN A 231 10.45 13.39 -6.86
CA GLN A 231 11.75 13.89 -6.43
C GLN A 231 12.46 12.92 -5.48
N HIS A 232 11.72 12.30 -4.57
CA HIS A 232 12.28 11.30 -3.66
C HIS A 232 12.77 10.05 -4.42
N LEU A 233 12.01 9.54 -5.37
CA LEU A 233 12.43 8.40 -6.19
C LEU A 233 13.66 8.73 -7.05
N LYS A 234 13.69 9.91 -7.68
CA LYS A 234 14.87 10.38 -8.43
C LYS A 234 16.11 10.46 -7.54
N LYS A 235 15.94 10.90 -6.29
CA LYS A 235 17.03 10.93 -5.31
C LYS A 235 17.49 9.51 -4.93
N ILE A 236 16.58 8.56 -4.76
CA ILE A 236 16.95 7.15 -4.53
C ILE A 236 17.77 6.64 -5.72
N GLU A 237 17.32 6.87 -6.94
CA GLU A 237 18.05 6.45 -8.16
C GLU A 237 19.46 7.03 -8.20
N SER A 238 19.62 8.34 -8.03
CA SER A 238 20.95 8.98 -8.07
C SER A 238 21.86 8.43 -6.96
N THR A 239 21.33 8.27 -5.74
CA THR A 239 22.10 7.70 -4.62
C THR A 239 22.57 6.28 -4.90
N LEU A 240 21.71 5.43 -5.47
CA LEU A 240 22.06 4.06 -5.84
C LEU A 240 23.15 4.04 -6.93
N ARG A 241 23.02 4.88 -7.95
CA ARG A 241 24.03 4.99 -9.02
C ARG A 241 25.38 5.43 -8.48
N GLU A 242 25.41 6.44 -7.63
CA GLU A 242 26.64 6.92 -6.99
C GLU A 242 27.26 5.87 -6.06
N GLN A 243 26.45 5.27 -5.18
CA GLN A 243 26.95 4.34 -4.16
C GLN A 243 27.53 3.04 -4.76
N TYR A 244 26.96 2.57 -5.86
CA TYR A 244 27.31 1.29 -6.46
C TYR A 244 28.00 1.43 -7.82
N ASP A 245 28.38 2.66 -8.22
CA ASP A 245 29.05 2.96 -9.50
C ASP A 245 28.28 2.38 -10.71
N ILE A 246 26.94 2.60 -10.74
CA ILE A 246 26.06 2.07 -11.78
C ILE A 246 25.95 3.07 -12.93
N GLY A 247 26.50 2.70 -14.09
CA GLY A 247 26.27 3.41 -15.35
C GLY A 247 24.88 3.10 -15.94
N ALA A 248 24.81 2.92 -17.26
CA ALA A 248 23.58 2.47 -17.89
C ALA A 248 23.26 1.02 -17.54
N THR A 249 22.06 0.76 -16.99
CA THR A 249 21.60 -0.61 -16.67
C THR A 249 21.41 -1.45 -17.94
N LEU A 250 21.31 -2.77 -17.82
CA LEU A 250 21.03 -3.62 -18.98
C LEU A 250 19.70 -3.27 -19.67
N HIS A 251 18.71 -2.80 -18.92
CA HIS A 251 17.45 -2.32 -19.49
C HIS A 251 17.66 -1.03 -20.29
N GLU A 252 18.39 -0.07 -19.74
CA GLU A 252 18.71 1.18 -20.45
C GLU A 252 19.55 0.92 -21.72
N GLN A 253 20.54 0.03 -21.63
CA GLN A 253 21.32 -0.37 -22.81
C GLN A 253 20.45 -1.04 -23.88
N LEU A 254 19.47 -1.87 -23.48
CA LEU A 254 18.52 -2.48 -24.39
C LEU A 254 17.62 -1.43 -25.06
N GLU A 255 17.09 -0.47 -24.29
CA GLU A 255 16.31 0.65 -24.82
C GLU A 255 17.12 1.48 -25.82
N GLN A 256 18.38 1.78 -25.51
CA GLN A 256 19.31 2.49 -26.40
C GLN A 256 19.60 1.72 -27.68
N ALA A 257 19.85 0.40 -27.59
CA ALA A 257 20.09 -0.45 -28.75
C ALA A 257 18.86 -0.52 -29.68
N ILE A 258 17.64 -0.61 -29.10
CA ILE A 258 16.40 -0.57 -29.87
C ILE A 258 16.21 0.79 -30.55
N ALA A 259 16.45 1.89 -29.83
CA ALA A 259 16.34 3.25 -30.37
C ALA A 259 17.38 3.52 -31.49
N ALA A 260 18.54 2.88 -31.40
CA ALA A 260 19.58 2.93 -32.44
C ALA A 260 19.39 1.90 -33.59
N GLU A 261 18.29 1.13 -33.58
CA GLU A 261 17.98 0.04 -34.51
C GLU A 261 19.07 -1.06 -34.53
N ASP A 262 19.91 -1.17 -33.50
CA ASP A 262 20.90 -2.22 -33.33
C ASP A 262 20.24 -3.49 -32.75
N TYR A 263 19.53 -4.20 -33.63
CA TYR A 263 18.76 -5.39 -33.24
C TYR A 263 19.65 -6.57 -32.79
N GLU A 264 20.90 -6.65 -33.25
CA GLU A 264 21.82 -7.67 -32.80
C GLU A 264 22.22 -7.46 -31.34
N ARG A 265 22.60 -6.24 -31.00
CA ARG A 265 22.91 -5.83 -29.64
C ARG A 265 21.70 -5.95 -28.73
N ALA A 266 20.50 -5.53 -29.19
CA ALA A 266 19.25 -5.67 -28.46
C ALA A 266 18.92 -7.13 -28.13
N ALA A 267 19.15 -8.07 -29.06
CA ALA A 267 18.96 -9.50 -28.82
C ALA A 267 19.90 -10.04 -27.75
N GLN A 268 21.19 -9.68 -27.81
CA GLN A 268 22.18 -10.08 -26.80
C GLN A 268 21.80 -9.58 -25.39
N LEU A 269 21.39 -8.31 -25.27
CA LEU A 269 20.98 -7.68 -24.00
C LEU A 269 19.71 -8.31 -23.42
N ARG A 270 18.70 -8.58 -24.27
CA ARG A 270 17.49 -9.30 -23.88
C ARG A 270 17.82 -10.68 -23.33
N ASP A 271 18.71 -11.42 -23.99
CA ASP A 271 19.11 -12.77 -23.56
C ASP A 271 19.89 -12.72 -22.24
N ALA A 272 20.72 -11.68 -22.02
CA ALA A 272 21.41 -11.45 -20.74
C ALA A 272 20.39 -11.17 -19.60
N LEU A 273 19.38 -10.34 -19.86
CA LEU A 273 18.29 -10.06 -18.90
C LEU A 273 17.50 -11.32 -18.54
N ASN A 274 17.18 -12.17 -19.54
CA ASN A 274 16.46 -13.42 -19.32
C ASN A 274 17.26 -14.43 -18.49
N LYS A 275 18.60 -14.45 -18.62
CA LYS A 275 19.48 -15.30 -17.79
C LYS A 275 19.51 -14.84 -16.33
N ARG A 276 19.39 -13.54 -16.05
CA ARG A 276 19.36 -13.01 -14.67
C ARG A 276 18.05 -13.31 -13.93
N LYS A 277 16.95 -13.57 -14.65
CA LYS A 277 15.62 -13.89 -14.07
C LYS A 277 15.47 -15.36 -13.68
N ARG A 278 16.41 -16.22 -14.06
CA ARG A 278 16.44 -17.66 -13.71
C ARG A 278 17.34 -17.92 -12.52
#